data_d70da9168ed2e36466a5aea81a565af1
#
_entry.id   d70da9168ed2e36466a5aea81a565af1
#
_cell.length_a   1.000
_cell.length_b   1.000
_cell.length_c   1.000
_cell.angle_alpha   90.00
_cell.angle_beta   90.00
_cell.angle_gamma   90.00
#
_symmetry.space_group_name_H-M   'P 1'
#
loop_
_entity.id
_entity.type
_entity.pdbx_description
1 polymer ?
#
loop_
_entity_poly.entity_id
_entity_poly.type
_entity_poly.pdbx_seq_one_letter_code
_entity_poly.pdbx_strand_id
1 'polypeptide(L)'
;MGFNFEEKDSCGVGFIASRGLPPTHGMTLKILECLSNLDHRGAKFADGTGDGAGVLTEIPYELINAELKERGITLDKEEKIGLISCFFDPKEVNESKEIIQNKFEGFNINLLYWRKVPTDKEILGTLAKQSKPAIFQAVISSKEKNEKIFEKT
;
A
#
# COMPACT_ATOMS: atom_id res chain seq x y z
N MET A 1 18.21 -10.41 -37.90
CA MET A 1 17.63 -11.38 -36.96
C MET A 1 17.05 -10.58 -35.81
N GLY A 2 15.73 -10.37 -35.81
CA GLY A 2 15.02 -9.73 -34.73
C GLY A 2 14.78 -10.75 -33.62
N PHE A 3 15.30 -10.49 -32.43
CA PHE A 3 14.91 -11.23 -31.25
C PHE A 3 13.51 -10.76 -30.85
N ASN A 4 12.49 -11.57 -31.12
CA ASN A 4 11.19 -11.44 -30.51
C ASN A 4 11.35 -11.88 -29.04
N PHE A 5 11.49 -10.96 -28.12
CA PHE A 5 11.26 -11.22 -26.72
C PHE A 5 9.73 -11.33 -26.55
N GLU A 6 9.20 -12.54 -26.62
CA GLU A 6 7.89 -12.79 -26.01
C GLU A 6 8.07 -12.68 -24.49
N GLU A 7 7.64 -11.57 -23.94
CA GLU A 7 7.48 -11.41 -22.51
C GLU A 7 6.49 -12.47 -22.03
N LYS A 8 7.00 -13.45 -21.27
CA LYS A 8 6.18 -14.47 -20.62
C LYS A 8 5.96 -14.07 -19.18
N ASP A 9 4.99 -13.19 -18.97
CA ASP A 9 4.56 -12.82 -17.62
C ASP A 9 3.86 -14.00 -16.93
N SER A 10 4.33 -14.33 -15.73
CA SER A 10 3.77 -15.37 -14.87
C SER A 10 3.15 -14.75 -13.63
N CYS A 11 2.05 -14.01 -13.80
CA CYS A 11 1.31 -13.43 -12.68
C CYS A 11 0.28 -14.42 -12.13
N GLY A 12 0.14 -14.45 -10.81
CA GLY A 12 -0.97 -15.10 -10.12
C GLY A 12 -1.81 -14.04 -9.39
N VAL A 13 -3.10 -14.00 -9.67
CA VAL A 13 -4.04 -13.09 -9.02
C VAL A 13 -5.17 -13.89 -8.39
N GLY A 14 -5.58 -13.51 -7.19
CA GLY A 14 -6.73 -14.10 -6.50
C GLY A 14 -7.47 -13.05 -5.68
N PHE A 15 -8.71 -13.32 -5.35
CA PHE A 15 -9.48 -12.45 -4.47
C PHE A 15 -10.34 -13.28 -3.51
N ILE A 16 -10.65 -12.70 -2.37
CA ILE A 16 -11.61 -13.23 -1.40
C ILE A 16 -12.62 -12.12 -1.10
N ALA A 17 -13.90 -12.43 -1.25
CA ALA A 17 -14.97 -11.52 -0.89
C ALA A 17 -15.92 -12.18 0.11
N SER A 18 -16.43 -11.40 1.07
CA SER A 18 -17.47 -11.80 2.00
C SER A 18 -18.72 -10.96 1.77
N ARG A 19 -19.87 -11.61 1.64
CA ARG A 19 -21.14 -10.93 1.50
C ARG A 19 -21.90 -10.96 2.84
N GLY A 20 -22.17 -9.77 3.37
CA GLY A 20 -23.01 -9.63 4.58
C GLY A 20 -22.31 -9.96 5.90
N LEU A 21 -21.00 -10.16 5.90
CA LEU A 21 -20.18 -10.29 7.10
C LEU A 21 -19.17 -9.14 7.16
N PRO A 22 -18.88 -8.60 8.33
CA PRO A 22 -17.82 -7.60 8.46
C PRO A 22 -16.47 -8.19 8.07
N PRO A 23 -15.54 -7.37 7.53
CA PRO A 23 -14.19 -7.80 7.25
C PRO A 23 -13.50 -8.26 8.54
N THR A 24 -12.78 -9.37 8.48
CA THR A 24 -12.08 -9.94 9.64
C THR A 24 -10.60 -10.14 9.33
N HIS A 25 -9.76 -10.11 10.36
CA HIS A 25 -8.35 -10.47 10.24
C HIS A 25 -8.17 -11.90 9.68
N GLY A 26 -9.11 -12.80 9.94
CA GLY A 26 -9.10 -14.15 9.36
C GLY A 26 -9.17 -14.17 7.83
N MET A 27 -9.82 -13.19 7.19
CA MET A 27 -9.80 -13.05 5.73
C MET A 27 -8.42 -12.64 5.22
N THR A 28 -7.73 -11.73 5.92
CA THR A 28 -6.37 -11.34 5.59
C THR A 28 -5.42 -12.53 5.67
N LEU A 29 -5.53 -13.36 6.71
CA LEU A 29 -4.72 -14.58 6.85
C LEU A 29 -4.96 -15.56 5.69
N LYS A 30 -6.22 -15.75 5.27
CA LYS A 30 -6.54 -16.59 4.12
C LYS A 30 -5.98 -16.06 2.79
N ILE A 31 -5.98 -14.74 2.59
CA ILE A 31 -5.37 -14.15 1.39
C ILE A 31 -3.85 -14.37 1.41
N LEU A 32 -3.19 -14.21 2.56
CA LEU A 32 -1.77 -14.48 2.70
C LEU A 32 -1.43 -15.95 2.44
N GLU A 33 -2.26 -16.88 2.90
CA GLU A 33 -2.14 -18.31 2.58
C GLU A 33 -2.29 -18.57 1.08
N CYS A 34 -3.30 -17.98 0.44
CA CYS A 34 -3.47 -18.07 -1.02
C CYS A 34 -2.25 -17.50 -1.76
N LEU A 35 -1.70 -16.37 -1.30
CA LEU A 35 -0.52 -15.76 -1.89
C LEU A 35 0.70 -16.69 -1.77
N SER A 36 0.88 -17.33 -0.61
CA SER A 36 1.93 -18.33 -0.40
C SER A 36 1.79 -19.52 -1.34
N ASN A 37 0.56 -19.97 -1.62
CA ASN A 37 0.30 -21.06 -2.56
C ASN A 37 0.61 -20.70 -4.01
N LEU A 38 0.72 -19.41 -4.34
CA LEU A 38 1.14 -18.91 -5.66
C LEU A 38 2.66 -18.77 -5.81
N ASP A 39 3.45 -19.09 -4.79
CA ASP A 39 4.91 -18.94 -4.79
C ASP A 39 5.61 -19.65 -5.98
N HIS A 40 5.05 -20.77 -6.44
CA HIS A 40 5.54 -21.51 -7.61
C HIS A 40 5.37 -20.77 -8.94
N ARG A 41 4.63 -19.67 -8.97
CA ARG A 41 4.40 -18.84 -10.16
C ARG A 41 5.34 -17.65 -10.26
N GLY A 42 6.12 -17.37 -9.23
CA GLY A 42 7.11 -16.31 -9.21
C GLY A 42 8.51 -16.82 -9.57
N ALA A 43 9.33 -15.96 -10.15
CA ALA A 43 10.75 -16.24 -10.34
C ALA A 43 11.53 -15.92 -9.07
N LYS A 44 12.57 -16.69 -8.78
CA LYS A 44 13.48 -16.47 -7.66
C LYS A 44 14.93 -16.50 -8.13
N PHE A 45 15.72 -15.56 -7.62
CA PHE A 45 17.17 -15.57 -7.77
C PHE A 45 17.81 -16.53 -6.75
N ALA A 46 19.09 -16.85 -6.98
CA ALA A 46 19.84 -17.75 -6.13
C ALA A 46 19.97 -17.27 -4.66
N ASP A 47 19.86 -15.96 -4.42
CA ASP A 47 19.90 -15.34 -3.09
C ASP A 47 18.52 -15.27 -2.40
N GLY A 48 17.49 -15.90 -3.01
CA GLY A 48 16.12 -15.90 -2.50
C GLY A 48 15.31 -14.65 -2.84
N THR A 49 15.89 -13.65 -3.53
CA THR A 49 15.15 -12.50 -4.05
C THR A 49 14.17 -12.99 -5.10
N GLY A 50 12.90 -12.67 -4.97
CA GLY A 50 11.83 -13.03 -5.89
C GLY A 50 11.15 -11.81 -6.50
N ASP A 51 10.21 -12.08 -7.41
CA ASP A 51 9.25 -11.11 -7.89
C ASP A 51 8.42 -10.60 -6.70
N GLY A 52 7.90 -9.41 -6.79
CA GLY A 52 7.10 -8.85 -5.71
C GLY A 52 5.78 -9.61 -5.52
N ALA A 53 5.25 -9.55 -4.31
CA ALA A 53 3.93 -10.05 -3.98
C ALA A 53 3.22 -9.02 -3.09
N GLY A 54 1.91 -8.91 -3.21
CA GLY A 54 1.17 -7.92 -2.45
C GLY A 54 -0.29 -8.32 -2.20
N VAL A 55 -0.87 -7.71 -1.20
CA VAL A 55 -2.29 -7.84 -0.86
C VAL A 55 -2.91 -6.45 -0.82
N LEU A 56 -4.02 -6.30 -1.53
CA LEU A 56 -4.87 -5.12 -1.43
C LEU A 56 -6.05 -5.44 -0.50
N THR A 57 -6.26 -4.61 0.49
CA THR A 57 -7.39 -4.73 1.42
C THR A 57 -8.18 -3.42 1.45
N GLU A 58 -9.35 -3.45 2.05
CA GLU A 58 -10.03 -2.22 2.47
C GLU A 58 -9.17 -1.43 3.48
N ILE A 59 -9.46 -0.15 3.61
CA ILE A 59 -8.83 0.69 4.62
C ILE A 59 -9.13 0.11 6.01
N PRO A 60 -8.10 -0.15 6.83
CA PRO A 60 -8.29 -0.69 8.19
C PRO A 60 -8.78 0.42 9.14
N TYR A 61 -10.04 0.80 9.02
CA TYR A 61 -10.62 1.93 9.75
C TYR A 61 -10.44 1.84 11.26
N GLU A 62 -10.52 0.64 11.84
CA GLU A 62 -10.30 0.46 13.29
C GLU A 62 -8.90 0.88 13.71
N LEU A 63 -7.87 0.45 12.97
CA LEU A 63 -6.48 0.82 13.20
C LEU A 63 -6.27 2.32 13.02
N ILE A 64 -6.75 2.88 11.91
CA ILE A 64 -6.58 4.31 11.61
C ILE A 64 -7.28 5.17 12.65
N ASN A 65 -8.51 4.83 13.06
CA ASN A 65 -9.24 5.56 14.09
C ASN A 65 -8.54 5.50 15.45
N ALA A 66 -7.93 4.36 15.81
CA ALA A 66 -7.12 4.26 17.03
C ALA A 66 -5.91 5.20 16.96
N GLU A 67 -5.17 5.20 15.86
CA GLU A 67 -4.02 6.09 15.66
C GLU A 67 -4.41 7.57 15.64
N LEU A 68 -5.56 7.94 15.06
CA LEU A 68 -6.10 9.31 15.09
C LEU A 68 -6.38 9.74 16.53
N LYS A 69 -7.04 8.89 17.30
CA LYS A 69 -7.36 9.14 18.70
C LYS A 69 -6.10 9.35 19.55
N GLU A 70 -5.08 8.51 19.37
CA GLU A 70 -3.79 8.64 20.07
C GLU A 70 -3.10 9.97 19.75
N ARG A 71 -3.28 10.48 18.53
CA ARG A 71 -2.72 11.77 18.07
C ARG A 71 -3.58 12.98 18.42
N GLY A 72 -4.75 12.78 19.02
CA GLY A 72 -5.69 13.86 19.33
C GLY A 72 -6.33 14.48 18.08
N ILE A 73 -6.34 13.77 16.94
CA ILE A 73 -6.94 14.24 15.69
C ILE A 73 -8.42 13.84 15.68
N THR A 74 -9.29 14.83 15.52
CA THR A 74 -10.74 14.63 15.40
C THR A 74 -11.17 15.03 14.01
N LEU A 75 -11.93 14.18 13.34
CA LEU A 75 -12.49 14.45 12.02
C LEU A 75 -13.94 14.91 12.14
N ASP A 76 -14.35 15.77 11.22
CA ASP A 76 -15.76 16.13 11.04
C ASP A 76 -16.54 14.91 10.49
N LYS A 77 -17.85 14.88 10.75
CA LYS A 77 -18.72 13.77 10.29
C LYS A 77 -18.77 13.61 8.77
N GLU A 78 -18.45 14.68 8.04
CA GLU A 78 -18.47 14.69 6.57
C GLU A 78 -17.12 14.31 5.96
N GLU A 79 -16.06 14.26 6.76
CA GLU A 79 -14.73 13.89 6.28
C GLU A 79 -14.60 12.39 6.06
N LYS A 80 -14.12 12.04 4.87
CA LYS A 80 -13.77 10.68 4.52
C LYS A 80 -12.26 10.48 4.67
N ILE A 81 -11.87 9.35 5.22
CA ILE A 81 -10.46 8.95 5.34
C ILE A 81 -10.01 8.31 4.04
N GLY A 82 -8.83 8.67 3.59
CA GLY A 82 -8.09 8.00 2.52
C GLY A 82 -6.71 7.53 3.01
N LEU A 83 -6.16 6.54 2.34
CA LEU A 83 -4.86 5.98 2.63
C LEU A 83 -4.04 5.83 1.35
N ILE A 84 -2.90 6.52 1.28
CA ILE A 84 -2.00 6.47 0.13
C ILE A 84 -0.71 5.75 0.54
N SER A 85 -0.41 4.63 -0.10
CA SER A 85 0.85 3.92 0.11
C SER A 85 1.93 4.48 -0.81
N CYS A 86 3.05 4.91 -0.23
CA CYS A 86 4.17 5.54 -0.91
C CYS A 86 5.45 4.72 -0.73
N PHE A 87 6.18 4.57 -1.83
CA PHE A 87 7.46 3.88 -1.89
C PHE A 87 8.52 4.90 -2.30
N PHE A 88 9.34 5.33 -1.36
CA PHE A 88 10.33 6.38 -1.56
C PHE A 88 11.75 5.84 -1.68
N ASP A 89 12.61 6.53 -2.42
CA ASP A 89 14.05 6.35 -2.23
C ASP A 89 14.39 6.72 -0.77
N PRO A 90 15.09 5.84 -0.03
CA PRO A 90 15.45 6.13 1.36
C PRO A 90 16.24 7.44 1.56
N LYS A 91 16.90 7.94 0.52
CA LYS A 91 17.67 9.18 0.56
C LYS A 91 16.84 10.44 0.37
N GLU A 92 15.65 10.31 -0.25
CA GLU A 92 14.82 11.44 -0.69
C GLU A 92 13.45 11.48 0.00
N VAL A 93 13.29 10.76 1.11
CA VAL A 93 12.01 10.62 1.83
C VAL A 93 11.37 11.96 2.16
N ASN A 94 12.14 12.90 2.69
CA ASN A 94 11.60 14.19 3.15
C ASN A 94 11.18 15.06 1.97
N GLU A 95 12.01 15.16 0.95
CA GLU A 95 11.71 15.92 -0.27
C GLU A 95 10.48 15.35 -0.99
N SER A 96 10.40 14.02 -1.12
CA SER A 96 9.25 13.35 -1.73
C SER A 96 7.96 13.61 -0.96
N LYS A 97 8.01 13.62 0.38
CA LYS A 97 6.85 13.95 1.22
C LYS A 97 6.39 15.39 1.03
N GLU A 98 7.31 16.34 0.95
CA GLU A 98 7.00 17.75 0.70
C GLU A 98 6.33 17.95 -0.66
N ILE A 99 6.84 17.30 -1.71
CA ILE A 99 6.24 17.34 -3.04
C ILE A 99 4.79 16.86 -3.02
N ILE A 100 4.53 15.72 -2.38
CA ILE A 100 3.18 15.16 -2.27
C ILE A 100 2.27 16.09 -1.46
N GLN A 101 2.76 16.61 -0.34
CA GLN A 101 1.99 17.48 0.54
C GLN A 101 1.58 18.78 -0.16
N ASN A 102 2.51 19.40 -0.90
CA ASN A 102 2.23 20.61 -1.69
C ASN A 102 1.17 20.35 -2.79
N LYS A 103 1.11 19.12 -3.32
CA LYS A 103 0.07 18.75 -4.28
C LYS A 103 -1.31 18.63 -3.64
N PHE A 104 -1.40 18.15 -2.41
CA PHE A 104 -2.69 18.02 -1.72
C PHE A 104 -3.40 19.34 -1.52
N GLU A 105 -2.68 20.45 -1.31
CA GLU A 105 -3.25 21.79 -1.15
C GLU A 105 -4.11 22.21 -2.36
N GLY A 106 -3.77 21.76 -3.57
CA GLY A 106 -4.54 22.03 -4.78
C GLY A 106 -5.81 21.20 -4.96
N PHE A 107 -6.06 20.18 -4.12
CA PHE A 107 -7.15 19.22 -4.30
C PHE A 107 -8.10 19.11 -3.10
N ASN A 108 -8.09 20.04 -2.16
CA ASN A 108 -8.89 19.98 -0.92
C ASN A 108 -8.68 18.65 -0.14
N ILE A 109 -7.45 18.16 -0.17
CA ILE A 109 -7.03 16.97 0.56
C ILE A 109 -6.22 17.43 1.76
N ASN A 110 -6.61 17.02 2.95
CA ASN A 110 -5.89 17.30 4.19
C ASN A 110 -4.99 16.12 4.52
N LEU A 111 -3.68 16.33 4.60
CA LEU A 111 -2.77 15.37 5.18
C LEU A 111 -2.93 15.39 6.71
N LEU A 112 -3.37 14.27 7.27
CA LEU A 112 -3.53 14.14 8.72
C LEU A 112 -2.19 13.77 9.37
N TYR A 113 -1.52 12.74 8.85
CA TYR A 113 -0.17 12.36 9.29
C TYR A 113 0.49 11.37 8.32
N TRP A 114 1.80 11.27 8.43
CA TRP A 114 2.59 10.22 7.79
C TRP A 114 2.80 9.04 8.74
N ARG A 115 2.54 7.85 8.26
CA ARG A 115 2.74 6.59 8.95
C ARG A 115 3.86 5.81 8.27
N LYS A 116 4.89 5.46 9.02
CA LYS A 116 5.92 4.54 8.51
C LYS A 116 5.39 3.11 8.57
N VAL A 117 5.46 2.40 7.47
CA VAL A 117 5.04 1.00 7.42
C VAL A 117 6.12 0.12 8.06
N PRO A 118 5.78 -0.72 9.05
CA PRO A 118 6.69 -1.70 9.61
C PRO A 118 7.15 -2.68 8.52
N THR A 119 8.45 -2.91 8.41
CA THR A 119 9.02 -3.85 7.44
C THR A 119 10.11 -4.68 8.11
N ASP A 120 10.13 -5.98 7.79
CA ASP A 120 11.22 -6.86 8.18
C ASP A 120 12.22 -6.97 7.02
N LYS A 121 13.43 -6.48 7.24
CA LYS A 121 14.50 -6.53 6.24
C LYS A 121 15.33 -7.82 6.30
N GLU A 122 15.21 -8.58 7.37
CA GLU A 122 16.07 -9.75 7.57
C GLU A 122 15.68 -10.91 6.64
N ILE A 123 14.41 -10.97 6.26
CA ILE A 123 13.90 -11.99 5.33
C ILE A 123 14.23 -11.73 3.86
N LEU A 124 14.77 -10.54 3.52
CA LEU A 124 15.06 -10.17 2.14
C LEU A 124 16.38 -10.76 1.65
N GLY A 125 16.43 -11.17 0.38
CA GLY A 125 17.67 -11.46 -0.33
C GLY A 125 18.56 -10.24 -0.51
N THR A 126 19.81 -10.46 -0.88
CA THR A 126 20.82 -9.38 -0.99
C THR A 126 20.44 -8.32 -2.01
N LEU A 127 19.92 -8.73 -3.17
CA LEU A 127 19.48 -7.81 -4.22
C LEU A 127 18.29 -6.95 -3.76
N ALA A 128 17.28 -7.57 -3.13
CA ALA A 128 16.13 -6.87 -2.59
C ALA A 128 16.50 -5.88 -1.47
N LYS A 129 17.50 -6.20 -0.65
CA LYS A 129 18.02 -5.27 0.38
C LYS A 129 18.62 -4.01 -0.22
N GLN A 130 19.28 -4.12 -1.37
CA GLN A 130 19.93 -2.97 -2.03
C GLN A 130 18.92 -2.00 -2.65
N SER A 131 17.80 -2.52 -3.16
CA SER A 131 16.75 -1.74 -3.82
C SER A 131 15.53 -1.45 -2.93
N LYS A 132 15.59 -1.84 -1.66
CA LYS A 132 14.46 -1.69 -0.74
C LYS A 132 14.02 -0.24 -0.58
N PRO A 133 12.77 0.11 -0.89
CA PRO A 133 12.25 1.45 -0.66
C PRO A 133 11.97 1.71 0.83
N ALA A 134 11.88 2.99 1.18
CA ALA A 134 11.26 3.42 2.42
C ALA A 134 9.75 3.49 2.20
N ILE A 135 8.99 2.67 2.94
CA ILE A 135 7.53 2.56 2.76
C ILE A 135 6.82 3.41 3.81
N PHE A 136 5.98 4.32 3.32
CA PHE A 136 5.15 5.18 4.15
C PHE A 136 3.70 5.15 3.66
N GLN A 137 2.80 5.50 4.56
CA GLN A 137 1.41 5.75 4.24
C GLN A 137 1.07 7.19 4.62
N ALA A 138 0.49 7.94 3.68
CA ALA A 138 -0.16 9.20 3.99
C ALA A 138 -1.60 8.89 4.40
N VAL A 139 -1.97 9.25 5.62
CA VAL A 139 -3.35 9.23 6.08
C VAL A 139 -3.93 10.60 5.80
N ILE A 140 -4.96 10.64 4.98
CA ILE A 140 -5.55 11.87 4.46
C ILE A 140 -7.03 11.93 4.80
N SER A 141 -7.60 13.13 4.78
CA SER A 141 -9.04 13.34 4.82
C SER A 141 -9.48 14.29 3.71
N SER A 142 -10.74 14.16 3.29
CA SER A 142 -11.37 15.08 2.37
C SER A 142 -12.87 15.18 2.66
N LYS A 143 -13.43 16.37 2.46
CA LYS A 143 -14.89 16.63 2.50
C LYS A 143 -15.56 16.46 1.13
N GLU A 144 -14.80 16.10 0.10
CA GLU A 144 -15.30 15.94 -1.26
C GLU A 144 -16.34 14.82 -1.33
N LYS A 145 -17.56 15.17 -1.77
CA LYS A 145 -18.67 14.20 -1.93
C LYS A 145 -18.61 13.43 -3.26
N ASN A 146 -17.71 13.81 -4.16
CA ASN A 146 -17.69 13.31 -5.52
C ASN A 146 -16.61 12.22 -5.69
N GLU A 147 -17.00 10.97 -5.51
CA GLU A 147 -16.11 9.80 -5.66
C GLU A 147 -15.38 9.76 -7.02
N LYS A 148 -15.98 10.36 -8.07
CA LYS A 148 -15.39 10.41 -9.42
C LYS A 148 -14.15 11.28 -9.56
N ILE A 149 -13.86 12.17 -8.60
CA ILE A 149 -12.66 13.01 -8.62
C ILE A 149 -11.48 12.25 -8.01
N PHE A 150 -11.74 11.37 -7.04
CA PHE A 150 -10.71 10.52 -6.42
C PHE A 150 -10.14 9.44 -7.36
N GLU A 151 -10.91 9.01 -8.37
CA GLU A 151 -10.49 7.96 -9.31
C GLU A 151 -9.75 8.51 -10.54
N LYS A 152 -9.68 9.85 -10.71
CA LYS A 152 -9.06 10.47 -11.89
C LYS A 152 -7.69 11.10 -11.64
N THR A 153 -7.17 11.02 -10.43
CA THR A 153 -5.85 11.49 -10.06
C THR A 153 -4.90 10.33 -9.85
#